data_43a6d1350a81911f36daf0cd641f49a9
#
_entry.id   43a6d1350a81911f36daf0cd641f49a9
#
_cell.length_a   1.000
_cell.length_b   1.000
_cell.length_c   1.000
_cell.angle_alpha   90.00
_cell.angle_beta   90.00
_cell.angle_gamma   90.00
#
_symmetry.space_group_name_H-M   'P 1'
#
loop_
_entity.id
_entity.type
_entity.pdbx_description
1 polymer ?
#
loop_
_entity_poly.entity_id
_entity_poly.type
_entity_poly.pdbx_seq_one_letter_code
_entity_poly.pdbx_strand_id
1 'polypeptide(L)'
;MDRSLGSLKIELREFYFEASEGSIHEMIWTDMFRKICMDVAQLSALQGAGGWLYRFDLAPSLPETKHFGATHSSEMAFTFNAFGNPDTPSRIFHDRRDPVVKDLALKWSGTLIEFVRSGDPNGAGLPEWRMYDDSRSCLILDEYCYIADDPDKRHREFWTAVN
;
A
#
# COMPACT_ATOMS: atom_id res chain seq x y z
N MET A 1 17.48 -8.18 -25.00
CA MET A 1 16.50 -8.51 -26.04
C MET A 1 15.58 -7.30 -26.15
N ASP A 2 15.66 -6.59 -27.28
CA ASP A 2 14.91 -5.33 -27.45
C ASP A 2 13.45 -5.67 -27.71
N ARG A 3 12.58 -5.49 -26.69
CA ARG A 3 11.14 -5.78 -26.82
C ARG A 3 10.49 -4.65 -27.63
N SER A 4 9.79 -4.99 -28.68
CA SER A 4 9.01 -3.99 -29.42
C SER A 4 7.85 -3.48 -28.55
N LEU A 5 7.49 -2.19 -28.67
CA LEU A 5 6.32 -1.60 -27.97
C LEU A 5 5.03 -2.38 -28.23
N GLY A 6 4.93 -3.03 -29.40
CA GLY A 6 3.78 -3.87 -29.76
C GLY A 6 3.67 -5.15 -28.92
N SER A 7 4.78 -5.84 -28.65
CA SER A 7 4.78 -7.04 -27.82
C SER A 7 4.44 -6.72 -26.37
N LEU A 8 4.99 -5.64 -25.82
CA LEU A 8 4.69 -5.18 -24.47
C LEU A 8 3.19 -4.86 -24.29
N LYS A 9 2.57 -4.22 -25.27
CA LYS A 9 1.12 -3.92 -25.23
C LYS A 9 0.27 -5.19 -25.17
N ILE A 10 0.66 -6.25 -25.88
CA ILE A 10 -0.04 -7.54 -25.84
C ILE A 10 0.13 -8.19 -24.46
N GLU A 11 1.37 -8.26 -23.95
CA GLU A 11 1.67 -8.83 -22.65
C GLU A 11 0.91 -8.11 -21.50
N LEU A 12 0.82 -6.77 -21.53
CA LEU A 12 0.04 -5.99 -20.58
C LEU A 12 -1.46 -6.30 -20.66
N ARG A 13 -2.02 -6.41 -21.87
CA ARG A 13 -3.44 -6.77 -22.04
C ARG A 13 -3.74 -8.18 -21.55
N GLU A 14 -2.85 -9.14 -21.78
CA GLU A 14 -2.99 -10.50 -21.29
C GLU A 14 -2.85 -10.57 -19.77
N PHE A 15 -1.94 -9.79 -19.18
CA PHE A 15 -1.73 -9.76 -17.73
C PHE A 15 -2.93 -9.16 -16.98
N TYR A 16 -3.51 -8.08 -17.52
CA TYR A 16 -4.66 -7.37 -16.94
C TYR A 16 -5.99 -7.70 -17.66
N PHE A 17 -6.13 -8.90 -18.20
CA PHE A 17 -7.26 -9.27 -19.09
C PHE A 17 -8.64 -9.10 -18.44
N GLU A 18 -8.74 -9.17 -17.11
CA GLU A 18 -10.00 -8.99 -16.36
C GLU A 18 -10.36 -7.51 -16.15
N ALA A 19 -9.45 -6.59 -16.45
CA ALA A 19 -9.65 -5.17 -16.25
C ALA A 19 -10.23 -4.49 -17.51
N SER A 20 -11.10 -3.50 -17.32
CA SER A 20 -11.51 -2.61 -18.41
C SER A 20 -10.31 -1.80 -18.94
N GLU A 21 -10.37 -1.34 -20.20
CA GLU A 21 -9.27 -0.53 -20.78
C GLU A 21 -8.95 0.73 -19.95
N GLY A 22 -9.95 1.37 -19.34
CA GLY A 22 -9.74 2.51 -18.43
C GLY A 22 -9.02 2.13 -17.15
N SER A 23 -9.37 0.99 -16.57
CA SER A 23 -8.76 0.48 -15.33
C SER A 23 -7.32 -0.01 -15.53
N ILE A 24 -6.94 -0.45 -16.72
CA ILE A 24 -5.57 -0.94 -16.99
C ILE A 24 -4.53 0.16 -16.72
N HIS A 25 -4.78 1.40 -17.12
CA HIS A 25 -3.85 2.49 -16.84
C HIS A 25 -3.64 2.72 -15.35
N GLU A 26 -4.72 2.71 -14.57
CA GLU A 26 -4.65 2.88 -13.11
C GLU A 26 -3.88 1.73 -12.46
N MET A 27 -4.11 0.50 -12.92
CA MET A 27 -3.41 -0.68 -12.42
C MET A 27 -1.92 -0.64 -12.76
N ILE A 28 -1.54 -0.24 -13.98
CA ILE A 28 -0.14 -0.07 -14.39
C ILE A 28 0.55 0.97 -13.50
N TRP A 29 -0.05 2.14 -13.29
CA TRP A 29 0.52 3.17 -12.40
C TRP A 29 0.67 2.66 -10.97
N THR A 30 -0.34 1.99 -10.44
CA THR A 30 -0.29 1.39 -9.11
C THR A 30 0.88 0.42 -8.99
N ASP A 31 1.04 -0.48 -9.94
CA ASP A 31 2.10 -1.48 -9.91
C ASP A 31 3.49 -0.87 -10.09
N MET A 32 3.63 0.17 -10.91
CA MET A 32 4.90 0.89 -11.03
C MET A 32 5.34 1.50 -9.70
N PHE A 33 4.43 2.16 -8.96
CA PHE A 33 4.73 2.69 -7.63
C PHE A 33 5.02 1.58 -6.62
N ARG A 34 4.22 0.51 -6.61
CA ARG A 34 4.46 -0.66 -5.75
C ARG A 34 5.83 -1.27 -6.00
N LYS A 35 6.18 -1.46 -7.27
CA LYS A 35 7.48 -2.01 -7.63
C LYS A 35 8.63 -1.17 -7.09
N ILE A 36 8.57 0.14 -7.24
CA ILE A 36 9.59 1.05 -6.70
C ILE A 36 9.71 0.89 -5.18
N CYS A 37 8.60 0.84 -4.45
CA CYS A 37 8.61 0.64 -2.99
C CYS A 37 9.24 -0.72 -2.61
N MET A 38 8.87 -1.79 -3.32
CA MET A 38 9.44 -3.12 -3.09
C MET A 38 10.94 -3.17 -3.41
N ASP A 39 11.38 -2.53 -4.49
CA ASP A 39 12.80 -2.47 -4.87
C ASP A 39 13.62 -1.71 -3.82
N VAL A 40 13.10 -0.59 -3.30
CA VAL A 40 13.74 0.17 -2.22
C VAL A 40 13.83 -0.67 -0.93
N ALA A 41 12.75 -1.36 -0.55
CA ALA A 41 12.75 -2.23 0.61
C ALA A 41 13.78 -3.38 0.46
N GLN A 42 13.84 -4.00 -0.72
CA GLN A 42 14.81 -5.05 -1.03
C GLN A 42 16.26 -4.54 -0.97
N LEU A 43 16.53 -3.37 -1.54
CA LEU A 43 17.87 -2.76 -1.49
C LEU A 43 18.27 -2.42 -0.06
N SER A 44 17.37 -1.88 0.75
CA SER A 44 17.61 -1.61 2.17
C SER A 44 17.94 -2.88 2.95
N ALA A 45 17.20 -3.96 2.71
CA ALA A 45 17.46 -5.26 3.33
C ALA A 45 18.83 -5.82 2.95
N LEU A 46 19.19 -5.78 1.65
CA LEU A 46 20.48 -6.24 1.16
C LEU A 46 21.68 -5.44 1.73
N GLN A 47 21.47 -4.18 2.04
CA GLN A 47 22.51 -3.33 2.65
C GLN A 47 22.55 -3.43 4.19
N GLY A 48 21.68 -4.24 4.79
CA GLY A 48 21.59 -4.39 6.24
C GLY A 48 21.01 -3.16 6.96
N ALA A 49 20.43 -2.21 6.22
CA ALA A 49 19.81 -1.02 6.79
C ALA A 49 18.44 -1.30 7.40
N GLY A 50 17.83 -2.42 7.01
CA GLY A 50 16.46 -2.75 7.38
C GLY A 50 15.42 -1.90 6.63
N GLY A 51 14.17 -2.26 6.81
CA GLY A 51 13.04 -1.52 6.25
C GLY A 51 11.74 -2.27 6.51
N TRP A 52 10.65 -1.55 6.43
CA TRP A 52 9.31 -2.12 6.60
C TRP A 52 8.45 -1.71 5.43
N LEU A 53 7.72 -2.66 4.86
CA LEU A 53 6.81 -2.43 3.74
C LEU A 53 5.36 -2.53 4.21
N TYR A 54 4.53 -1.55 3.87
CA TYR A 54 3.10 -1.62 4.09
C TYR A 54 2.31 -1.40 2.80
N ARG A 55 1.05 -1.83 2.81
CA ARG A 55 0.07 -1.53 1.79
C ARG A 55 -1.23 -1.08 2.46
N PHE A 56 -1.78 0.03 2.00
CA PHE A 56 -3.04 0.55 2.51
C PHE A 56 -4.19 0.05 1.62
N ASP A 57 -5.03 -0.81 2.16
CA ASP A 57 -6.12 -1.47 1.43
C ASP A 57 -7.52 -1.02 1.92
N LEU A 58 -7.60 -0.24 3.01
CA LEU A 58 -8.89 0.19 3.56
C LEU A 58 -9.68 1.01 2.54
N ALA A 59 -10.79 0.45 2.09
CA ALA A 59 -11.73 1.16 1.22
C ALA A 59 -12.43 2.31 1.97
N PRO A 60 -12.89 3.36 1.26
CA PRO A 60 -13.66 4.43 1.86
C PRO A 60 -14.85 3.93 2.69
N SER A 61 -15.05 4.52 3.87
CA SER A 61 -16.16 4.14 4.75
C SER A 61 -17.50 4.79 4.36
N LEU A 62 -17.46 5.87 3.55
CA LEU A 62 -18.65 6.52 3.04
C LEU A 62 -19.20 5.78 1.81
N PRO A 63 -20.50 5.43 1.79
CA PRO A 63 -21.09 4.64 0.69
C PRO A 63 -20.87 5.25 -0.70
N GLU A 64 -20.93 6.59 -0.79
CA GLU A 64 -20.82 7.34 -2.04
C GLU A 64 -19.44 7.20 -2.69
N THR A 65 -18.41 6.97 -1.90
CA THR A 65 -17.02 6.91 -2.34
C THR A 65 -16.41 5.52 -2.24
N LYS A 66 -17.14 4.56 -1.69
CA LYS A 66 -16.65 3.18 -1.46
C LYS A 66 -16.14 2.50 -2.73
N HIS A 67 -16.73 2.82 -3.88
CA HIS A 67 -16.37 2.27 -5.17
C HIS A 67 -14.97 2.67 -5.69
N PHE A 68 -14.36 3.70 -5.11
CA PHE A 68 -13.00 4.11 -5.47
C PHE A 68 -11.93 3.16 -4.92
N GLY A 69 -12.24 2.37 -3.88
CA GLY A 69 -11.22 1.57 -3.17
C GLY A 69 -10.17 2.44 -2.48
N ALA A 70 -9.07 1.84 -2.10
CA ALA A 70 -7.92 2.54 -1.52
C ALA A 70 -7.15 3.27 -2.63
N THR A 71 -7.34 4.58 -2.73
CA THR A 71 -6.69 5.43 -3.74
C THR A 71 -5.36 5.97 -3.26
N HIS A 72 -4.57 6.53 -4.19
CA HIS A 72 -3.34 7.25 -3.86
C HIS A 72 -3.59 8.32 -2.79
N SER A 73 -2.72 8.35 -1.78
CA SER A 73 -2.76 9.28 -0.64
C SER A 73 -3.97 9.14 0.31
N SER A 74 -4.79 8.09 0.17
CA SER A 74 -5.93 7.87 1.09
C SER A 74 -5.47 7.59 2.52
N GLU A 75 -4.25 7.09 2.74
CA GLU A 75 -3.65 6.86 4.03
C GLU A 75 -3.18 8.13 4.76
N MET A 76 -3.06 9.27 4.08
CA MET A 76 -2.46 10.49 4.65
C MET A 76 -3.17 10.97 5.92
N ALA A 77 -4.51 10.94 5.97
CA ALA A 77 -5.25 11.34 7.16
C ALA A 77 -5.03 10.37 8.34
N PHE A 78 -4.80 9.10 8.06
CA PHE A 78 -4.45 8.09 9.06
C PHE A 78 -3.02 8.29 9.55
N THR A 79 -2.08 8.55 8.66
CA THR A 79 -0.68 8.84 8.96
C THR A 79 -0.53 9.98 9.97
N PHE A 80 -1.26 11.06 9.79
CA PHE A 80 -1.21 12.22 10.67
C PHE A 80 -2.31 12.26 11.73
N ASN A 81 -3.15 11.22 11.82
CA ASN A 81 -4.34 11.18 12.66
C ASN A 81 -5.18 12.48 12.54
N ALA A 82 -5.38 12.93 11.30
CA ALA A 82 -5.86 14.27 10.98
C ALA A 82 -7.39 14.38 10.85
N PHE A 83 -8.15 13.35 11.20
CA PHE A 83 -9.62 13.38 11.10
C PHE A 83 -10.32 14.39 12.02
N GLY A 84 -9.60 14.91 13.01
CA GLY A 84 -10.06 16.03 13.85
C GLY A 84 -10.08 17.37 13.11
N ASN A 85 -9.25 17.53 12.06
CA ASN A 85 -9.19 18.76 11.28
C ASN A 85 -10.36 18.82 10.27
N PRO A 86 -11.20 19.89 10.30
CA PRO A 86 -12.32 20.04 9.37
C PRO A 86 -11.89 20.16 7.90
N ASP A 87 -10.69 20.64 7.64
CA ASP A 87 -10.17 20.87 6.29
C ASP A 87 -9.46 19.66 5.68
N THR A 88 -9.43 18.51 6.37
CA THR A 88 -8.81 17.29 5.86
C THR A 88 -9.58 16.73 4.67
N PRO A 89 -8.97 16.64 3.46
CA PRO A 89 -9.63 16.14 2.25
C PRO A 89 -10.20 14.73 2.41
N SER A 90 -9.54 13.86 3.18
CA SER A 90 -9.96 12.48 3.41
C SER A 90 -11.35 12.33 4.06
N ARG A 91 -11.93 13.42 4.57
CA ARG A 91 -13.31 13.42 5.09
C ARG A 91 -14.38 13.18 4.01
N ILE A 92 -14.03 13.33 2.74
CA ILE A 92 -14.92 12.94 1.63
C ILE A 92 -14.94 11.42 1.39
N PHE A 93 -13.97 10.70 1.94
CA PHE A 93 -13.84 9.26 1.82
C PHE A 93 -14.22 8.51 3.09
N HIS A 94 -13.95 9.10 4.27
CA HIS A 94 -14.11 8.40 5.55
C HIS A 94 -14.91 9.20 6.57
N ASP A 95 -15.89 8.55 7.20
CA ASP A 95 -16.57 9.13 8.37
C ASP A 95 -15.63 9.07 9.57
N ARG A 96 -15.26 10.24 10.09
CA ARG A 96 -14.43 10.35 11.32
C ARG A 96 -15.06 9.72 12.57
N ARG A 97 -16.36 9.40 12.54
CA ARG A 97 -17.07 8.74 13.66
C ARG A 97 -17.00 7.23 13.57
N ASP A 98 -16.65 6.71 12.40
CA ASP A 98 -16.49 5.27 12.17
C ASP A 98 -15.42 4.71 13.13
N PRO A 99 -15.74 3.69 13.93
CA PRO A 99 -14.79 3.11 14.88
C PRO A 99 -13.57 2.48 14.21
N VAL A 100 -13.71 1.91 13.00
CA VAL A 100 -12.60 1.35 12.22
C VAL A 100 -11.63 2.46 11.81
N VAL A 101 -12.16 3.58 11.30
CA VAL A 101 -11.36 4.74 10.90
C VAL A 101 -10.58 5.31 12.08
N LYS A 102 -11.23 5.46 13.24
CA LYS A 102 -10.58 5.97 14.45
C LYS A 102 -9.49 5.04 14.97
N ASP A 103 -9.80 3.76 15.06
CA ASP A 103 -8.87 2.76 15.60
C ASP A 103 -7.63 2.65 14.70
N LEU A 104 -7.83 2.54 13.38
CA LEU A 104 -6.72 2.47 12.44
C LEU A 104 -5.89 3.76 12.44
N ALA A 105 -6.51 4.94 12.45
CA ALA A 105 -5.79 6.21 12.49
C ALA A 105 -4.92 6.33 13.74
N LEU A 106 -5.43 5.93 14.91
CA LEU A 106 -4.67 5.95 16.16
C LEU A 106 -3.50 4.97 16.13
N LYS A 107 -3.74 3.74 15.72
CA LYS A 107 -2.70 2.69 15.66
C LYS A 107 -1.64 3.01 14.61
N TRP A 108 -2.05 3.41 13.41
CA TRP A 108 -1.11 3.71 12.33
C TRP A 108 -0.23 4.93 12.64
N SER A 109 -0.81 6.04 13.08
CA SER A 109 -0.03 7.21 13.50
C SER A 109 0.90 6.89 14.69
N GLY A 110 0.42 6.09 15.65
CA GLY A 110 1.23 5.61 16.76
C GLY A 110 2.42 4.77 16.31
N THR A 111 2.22 3.86 15.36
CA THR A 111 3.26 3.03 14.74
C THR A 111 4.37 3.90 14.12
N LEU A 112 4.02 4.95 13.39
CA LEU A 112 4.99 5.87 12.80
C LEU A 112 5.73 6.69 13.86
N ILE A 113 5.05 7.10 14.93
CA ILE A 113 5.67 7.78 16.07
C ILE A 113 6.70 6.86 16.76
N GLU A 114 6.36 5.59 17.00
CA GLU A 114 7.29 4.63 17.58
C GLU A 114 8.51 4.42 16.68
N PHE A 115 8.29 4.27 15.36
CA PHE A 115 9.40 4.19 14.41
C PHE A 115 10.33 5.41 14.46
N VAL A 116 9.78 6.61 14.49
CA VAL A 116 10.60 7.86 14.59
C VAL A 116 11.39 7.92 15.90
N ARG A 117 10.84 7.39 16.99
CA ARG A 117 11.47 7.45 18.33
C ARG A 117 12.52 6.38 18.57
N SER A 118 12.29 5.18 18.07
CA SER A 118 13.08 3.98 18.39
C SER A 118 13.78 3.32 17.20
N GLY A 119 13.32 3.62 15.98
CA GLY A 119 13.72 2.89 14.77
C GLY A 119 12.96 1.58 14.59
N ASP A 120 12.00 1.25 15.46
CA ASP A 120 11.14 0.06 15.39
C ASP A 120 9.67 0.51 15.37
N PRO A 121 8.88 0.12 14.36
CA PRO A 121 7.46 0.53 14.24
C PRO A 121 6.52 -0.25 15.18
N ASN A 122 6.99 -1.26 15.87
CA ASN A 122 6.15 -2.14 16.69
C ASN A 122 5.72 -1.52 18.02
N GLY A 123 4.61 -2.02 18.60
CA GLY A 123 4.16 -1.61 19.94
C GLY A 123 2.91 -0.72 19.98
N ALA A 124 2.42 -0.20 18.84
CA ALA A 124 1.24 0.67 18.79
C ALA A 124 -0.09 -0.07 18.56
N GLY A 125 -0.12 -1.40 18.70
CA GLY A 125 -1.36 -2.21 18.63
C GLY A 125 -1.73 -2.71 17.24
N LEU A 126 -0.86 -2.55 16.24
CA LEU A 126 -0.90 -3.29 14.99
C LEU A 126 -0.25 -4.67 15.14
N PRO A 127 -0.50 -5.61 14.21
CA PRO A 127 0.23 -6.88 14.17
C PRO A 127 1.74 -6.68 14.19
N GLU A 128 2.49 -7.63 14.77
CA GLU A 128 3.95 -7.59 14.78
C GLU A 128 4.48 -7.47 13.36
N TRP A 129 5.01 -6.29 13.02
CA TRP A 129 5.46 -5.94 11.69
C TRP A 129 6.95 -6.28 11.55
N ARG A 130 7.23 -7.33 10.80
CA ARG A 130 8.59 -7.82 10.56
C ARG A 130 9.31 -6.91 9.56
N MET A 131 10.62 -6.73 9.78
CA MET A 131 11.47 -6.11 8.75
C MET A 131 11.34 -6.87 7.43
N TYR A 132 11.44 -6.13 6.33
CA TYR A 132 11.42 -6.68 4.99
C TYR A 132 12.65 -7.58 4.77
N ASP A 133 12.41 -8.80 4.36
CA ASP A 133 13.39 -9.85 4.13
C ASP A 133 13.04 -10.68 2.87
N ASP A 134 13.63 -11.85 2.74
CA ASP A 134 13.34 -12.75 1.63
C ASP A 134 11.89 -13.25 1.59
N SER A 135 11.16 -13.21 2.72
CA SER A 135 9.71 -13.51 2.75
C SER A 135 8.87 -12.40 2.14
N ARG A 136 9.45 -11.20 1.92
CA ARG A 136 8.77 -10.01 1.41
C ARG A 136 7.58 -9.59 2.26
N SER A 137 7.80 -9.61 3.58
CA SER A 137 6.79 -9.27 4.57
C SER A 137 6.21 -7.89 4.34
N CYS A 138 4.88 -7.79 4.31
CA CYS A 138 4.14 -6.56 4.09
C CYS A 138 3.01 -6.43 5.10
N LEU A 139 2.93 -5.30 5.80
CA LEU A 139 1.79 -4.98 6.65
C LEU A 139 0.64 -4.49 5.78
N ILE A 140 -0.49 -5.16 5.86
CA ILE A 140 -1.72 -4.74 5.19
C ILE A 140 -2.57 -3.93 6.20
N LEU A 141 -2.82 -2.66 5.85
CA LEU A 141 -3.65 -1.73 6.61
C LEU A 141 -5.06 -1.74 6.03
N ASP A 142 -5.96 -2.40 6.72
CA ASP A 142 -7.37 -2.56 6.35
C ASP A 142 -8.24 -2.55 7.60
N GLU A 143 -9.54 -2.84 7.49
CA GLU A 143 -10.44 -3.04 8.63
C GLU A 143 -9.84 -4.02 9.66
N TYR A 144 -9.26 -5.11 9.17
CA TYR A 144 -8.47 -6.07 9.95
C TYR A 144 -7.04 -6.06 9.41
N CYS A 145 -6.14 -5.41 10.15
CA CYS A 145 -4.73 -5.36 9.76
C CYS A 145 -4.06 -6.72 9.94
N TYR A 146 -3.20 -7.11 8.99
CA TYR A 146 -2.48 -8.39 9.03
C TYR A 146 -1.14 -8.32 8.29
N ILE A 147 -0.28 -9.30 8.54
CA ILE A 147 0.97 -9.48 7.79
C ILE A 147 0.73 -10.46 6.65
N ALA A 148 1.20 -10.11 5.47
CA ALA A 148 1.20 -10.96 4.29
C ALA A 148 2.62 -11.12 3.75
N ASP A 149 2.97 -12.31 3.29
CA ASP A 149 4.24 -12.57 2.65
C ASP A 149 4.05 -12.48 1.12
N ASP A 150 4.80 -11.57 0.47
CA ASP A 150 4.78 -11.30 -0.97
C ASP A 150 3.35 -11.14 -1.58
N PRO A 151 2.50 -10.26 -1.00
CA PRO A 151 1.08 -10.16 -1.41
C PRO A 151 0.89 -9.78 -2.88
N ASP A 152 1.87 -9.11 -3.47
CA ASP A 152 1.84 -8.66 -4.87
C ASP A 152 2.74 -9.52 -5.79
N LYS A 153 3.02 -10.78 -5.41
CA LYS A 153 3.95 -11.69 -6.11
C LYS A 153 3.74 -11.72 -7.63
N ARG A 154 2.51 -11.95 -8.07
CA ARG A 154 2.17 -12.04 -9.50
C ARG A 154 2.55 -10.76 -10.25
N HIS A 155 2.21 -9.60 -9.69
CA HIS A 155 2.50 -8.29 -10.26
C HIS A 155 4.01 -8.00 -10.25
N ARG A 156 4.67 -8.26 -9.13
CA ARG A 156 6.12 -8.11 -8.99
C ARG A 156 6.89 -8.96 -10.01
N GLU A 157 6.52 -10.23 -10.17
CA GLU A 157 7.17 -11.15 -11.12
C GLU A 157 6.97 -10.69 -12.56
N PHE A 158 5.76 -10.28 -12.93
CA PHE A 158 5.47 -9.74 -14.25
C PHE A 158 6.35 -8.51 -14.53
N TRP A 159 6.36 -7.52 -13.67
CA TRP A 159 7.13 -6.29 -13.88
C TRP A 159 8.66 -6.51 -13.80
N THR A 160 9.12 -7.52 -13.09
CA THR A 160 10.54 -7.91 -13.11
C THR A 160 10.94 -8.55 -14.44
N ALA A 161 10.04 -9.31 -15.05
CA ALA A 161 10.29 -9.95 -16.34
C ALA A 161 10.19 -8.97 -17.54
N VAL A 162 9.43 -7.88 -17.40
CA VAL A 162 9.21 -6.87 -18.44
C VAL A 162 10.35 -5.85 -18.52
N ASN A 163 11.03 -5.57 -17.41
CA ASN A 163 12.21 -4.70 -17.35
C ASN A 163 13.49 -5.46 -17.69
#